data_cb78b669de760e59ae3aad2fe25202e3
#
_entry.id   cb78b669de760e59ae3aad2fe25202e3
#
_cell.length_a   1.000
_cell.length_b   1.000
_cell.length_c   1.000
_cell.angle_alpha   90.00
_cell.angle_beta   90.00
_cell.angle_gamma   90.00
#
_symmetry.space_group_name_H-M   'P 1'
#
loop_
_entity.id
_entity.type
_entity.pdbx_description
1 polymer ?
#
loop_
_entity_poly.entity_id
_entity_poly.type
_entity_poly.pdbx_seq_one_letter_code
_entity_poly.pdbx_strand_id
1 'polypeptide(L)'
;MNSKSAAKLAACASFALFLSGIPSQKACAQEQEKKVVVEDADNEKRYMPANSISVSSGYSWLSNEILTANGDKLGTPTGFDVTMEYAHLWKLKNTRRPIYIGFSINGVGSRTKVKIPRNGGNDVNDVIMNYFVGAGYKMAYKTNKRFIWNLLLSLGYACTDDDFATVDGFGVYAEMGCEYMLSKHWSAGVNLGGMSSAYKQPAGWDSKYRFGIDHNGLRAKLAYYF
;
A
#
# COMPACT_ATOMS: atom_id res chain seq x y z
N MET A 1 -26.41 1.80 -14.27
CA MET A 1 -25.43 2.08 -13.20
C MET A 1 -24.25 1.14 -13.42
N ASN A 2 -23.08 1.67 -13.79
CA ASN A 2 -21.95 0.84 -14.22
C ASN A 2 -21.30 0.17 -13.00
N SER A 3 -21.05 -1.14 -13.09
CA SER A 3 -20.41 -1.95 -12.04
C SER A 3 -19.05 -1.41 -11.56
N LYS A 4 -18.38 -0.62 -12.39
CA LYS A 4 -17.10 0.06 -12.09
C LYS A 4 -17.22 1.17 -11.02
N SER A 5 -18.41 1.77 -10.81
CA SER A 5 -18.66 2.73 -9.74
C SER A 5 -18.84 2.06 -8.37
N ALA A 6 -19.36 0.84 -8.34
CA ALA A 6 -19.59 0.12 -7.08
C ALA A 6 -18.27 -0.31 -6.40
N ALA A 7 -17.26 -0.71 -7.17
CA ALA A 7 -15.96 -1.11 -6.64
C ALA A 7 -15.18 0.08 -6.03
N LYS A 8 -15.29 1.27 -6.63
CA LYS A 8 -14.66 2.49 -6.08
C LYS A 8 -15.35 2.96 -4.80
N LEU A 9 -16.67 2.82 -4.70
CA LEU A 9 -17.42 3.11 -3.48
C LEU A 9 -17.13 2.10 -2.34
N ALA A 10 -16.93 0.83 -2.67
CA ALA A 10 -16.60 -0.18 -1.68
C ALA A 10 -15.23 0.06 -1.01
N ALA A 11 -14.23 0.52 -1.76
CA ALA A 11 -12.92 0.87 -1.21
C ALA A 11 -13.00 2.08 -0.25
N CYS A 12 -13.82 3.09 -0.59
CA CYS A 12 -14.04 4.25 0.29
C CYS A 12 -14.90 3.91 1.53
N ALA A 13 -15.89 3.02 1.39
CA ALA A 13 -16.76 2.60 2.49
C ALA A 13 -15.99 1.75 3.54
N SER A 14 -15.05 0.92 3.11
CA SER A 14 -14.20 0.14 4.02
C SER A 14 -13.31 1.04 4.88
N PHE A 15 -12.90 2.20 4.37
CA PHE A 15 -12.11 3.18 5.12
C PHE A 15 -12.95 3.90 6.20
N ALA A 16 -14.21 4.22 5.90
CA ALA A 16 -15.13 4.88 6.85
C ALA A 16 -15.55 3.97 8.01
N LEU A 17 -15.74 2.67 7.76
CA LEU A 17 -16.08 1.69 8.80
C LEU A 17 -14.98 1.45 9.82
N PHE A 18 -13.70 1.66 9.44
CA PHE A 18 -12.57 1.53 10.36
C PHE A 18 -12.48 2.68 11.37
N LEU A 19 -13.03 3.85 11.03
CA LEU A 19 -13.03 5.05 11.89
C LEU A 19 -14.25 5.12 12.83
N SER A 20 -15.37 4.46 12.51
CA SER A 20 -16.61 4.55 13.28
C SER A 20 -16.74 3.57 14.45
N GLY A 21 -15.79 2.66 14.63
CA GLY A 21 -15.79 1.62 15.68
C GLY A 21 -15.30 2.07 17.06
N ILE A 22 -15.45 3.35 17.46
CA ILE A 22 -15.06 3.84 18.79
C ILE A 22 -16.31 3.90 19.69
N PRO A 23 -16.53 2.93 20.60
CA PRO A 23 -17.63 3.03 21.55
C PRO A 23 -17.31 4.06 22.64
N SER A 24 -18.21 5.03 22.84
CA SER A 24 -18.18 5.93 23.98
C SER A 24 -18.85 5.26 25.18
N GLN A 25 -18.12 5.02 26.26
CA GLN A 25 -18.73 4.67 27.54
C GLN A 25 -18.08 5.41 28.70
N LYS A 26 -18.92 6.10 29.45
CA LYS A 26 -18.63 6.66 30.78
C LYS A 26 -18.80 5.55 31.81
N ALA A 27 -17.84 5.33 32.72
CA ALA A 27 -18.01 4.53 33.91
C ALA A 27 -16.99 4.87 35.02
N CYS A 28 -17.49 5.04 36.14
CA CYS A 28 -17.18 5.06 37.58
C CYS A 28 -15.70 5.06 38.09
N ALA A 29 -15.41 5.99 39.01
CA ALA A 29 -14.08 6.42 39.45
C ALA A 29 -13.30 5.48 40.39
N GLN A 30 -13.88 4.47 41.01
CA GLN A 30 -13.20 3.63 42.03
C GLN A 30 -12.50 2.37 41.50
N GLU A 31 -12.74 1.99 40.26
CA GLU A 31 -12.02 0.91 39.56
C GLU A 31 -10.73 1.42 38.87
N GLN A 32 -10.50 2.73 38.88
CA GLN A 32 -9.46 3.38 38.08
C GLN A 32 -8.05 3.14 38.60
N GLU A 33 -7.76 3.13 39.89
CA GLU A 33 -6.36 3.02 40.36
C GLU A 33 -5.73 1.64 40.12
N LYS A 34 -6.49 0.56 40.33
CA LYS A 34 -5.98 -0.79 39.99
C LYS A 34 -5.83 -1.02 38.47
N LYS A 35 -6.72 -0.42 37.65
CA LYS A 35 -6.62 -0.49 36.20
C LYS A 35 -5.42 0.30 35.66
N VAL A 36 -5.08 1.45 36.24
CA VAL A 36 -3.95 2.29 35.80
C VAL A 36 -2.62 1.54 35.93
N VAL A 37 -2.35 0.87 37.04
CA VAL A 37 -1.10 0.14 37.25
C VAL A 37 -0.97 -1.08 36.31
N VAL A 38 -2.08 -1.76 36.02
CA VAL A 38 -2.09 -2.89 35.08
C VAL A 38 -2.01 -2.41 33.63
N GLU A 39 -2.61 -1.25 33.34
CA GLU A 39 -2.62 -0.63 32.01
C GLU A 39 -1.24 -0.07 31.65
N ASP A 40 -0.48 0.46 32.61
CA ASP A 40 0.89 0.91 32.40
C ASP A 40 1.85 -0.26 32.11
N ALA A 41 1.72 -1.35 32.84
CA ALA A 41 2.50 -2.57 32.58
C ALA A 41 2.17 -3.23 31.24
N ASP A 42 0.93 -3.14 30.77
CA ASP A 42 0.52 -3.62 29.45
C ASP A 42 0.94 -2.66 28.32
N ASN A 43 0.97 -1.35 28.58
CA ASN A 43 1.46 -0.36 27.64
C ASN A 43 2.97 -0.48 27.42
N GLU A 44 3.75 -0.78 28.44
CA GLU A 44 5.19 -1.04 28.33
C GLU A 44 5.49 -2.28 27.47
N LYS A 45 4.65 -3.31 27.61
CA LYS A 45 4.73 -4.53 26.77
C LYS A 45 4.34 -4.33 25.30
N ARG A 46 3.69 -3.22 24.97
CA ARG A 46 3.24 -2.87 23.62
C ARG A 46 4.09 -1.77 22.97
N TYR A 47 5.21 -1.43 23.58
CA TYR A 47 6.15 -0.49 23.01
C TYR A 47 6.63 -0.96 21.63
N MET A 48 6.75 -0.02 20.71
CA MET A 48 7.31 -0.22 19.37
C MET A 48 8.38 0.84 19.13
N PRO A 49 9.57 0.47 18.64
CA PRO A 49 10.59 1.45 18.29
C PRO A 49 10.08 2.44 17.26
N ALA A 50 10.66 3.65 17.29
CA ALA A 50 10.18 4.76 16.46
C ALA A 50 10.51 4.59 14.98
N ASN A 51 11.61 3.92 14.67
CA ASN A 51 12.07 3.77 13.29
C ASN A 51 11.86 2.36 12.80
N SER A 52 11.59 2.21 11.51
CA SER A 52 11.57 0.92 10.84
C SER A 52 12.07 1.01 9.41
N ILE A 53 12.77 -0.04 8.99
CA ILE A 53 13.09 -0.29 7.60
C ILE A 53 12.41 -1.60 7.22
N SER A 54 11.76 -1.65 6.08
CA SER A 54 11.13 -2.88 5.61
C SER A 54 11.35 -3.10 4.12
N VAL A 55 11.36 -4.39 3.76
CA VAL A 55 11.34 -4.86 2.39
C VAL A 55 10.15 -5.80 2.24
N SER A 56 9.41 -5.64 1.18
CA SER A 56 8.35 -6.58 0.82
C SER A 56 8.42 -6.94 -0.65
N SER A 57 7.96 -8.14 -0.98
CA SER A 57 7.92 -8.59 -2.36
C SER A 57 6.80 -9.61 -2.55
N GLY A 58 6.29 -9.69 -3.78
CA GLY A 58 5.21 -10.62 -4.05
C GLY A 58 4.62 -10.55 -5.44
N TYR A 59 3.46 -11.16 -5.55
CA TYR A 59 2.69 -11.19 -6.78
C TYR A 59 1.99 -9.87 -7.05
N SER A 60 2.07 -9.40 -8.28
CA SER A 60 1.45 -8.15 -8.72
C SER A 60 0.61 -8.29 -9.98
N TRP A 61 -0.32 -7.36 -10.16
CA TRP A 61 -1.17 -7.30 -11.34
C TRP A 61 -1.56 -5.86 -11.68
N LEU A 62 -1.84 -5.62 -12.96
CA LEU A 62 -2.38 -4.34 -13.40
C LEU A 62 -3.92 -4.43 -13.42
N SER A 63 -4.59 -3.42 -12.88
CA SER A 63 -6.05 -3.39 -12.73
C SER A 63 -6.77 -2.61 -13.81
N ASN A 64 -6.07 -1.73 -14.51
CA ASN A 64 -6.63 -0.99 -15.63
C ASN A 64 -6.62 -1.82 -16.91
N GLU A 65 -7.61 -1.56 -17.76
CA GLU A 65 -7.59 -2.12 -19.11
C GLU A 65 -6.47 -1.47 -19.91
N ILE A 66 -5.50 -2.27 -20.34
CA ILE A 66 -4.50 -1.84 -21.30
C ILE A 66 -5.04 -2.15 -22.68
N LEU A 67 -5.08 -1.14 -23.53
CA LEU A 67 -5.50 -1.27 -24.93
C LEU A 67 -4.25 -1.21 -25.81
N THR A 68 -4.21 -2.05 -26.82
CA THR A 68 -3.24 -1.92 -27.93
C THR A 68 -3.57 -0.67 -28.77
N ALA A 69 -2.66 -0.25 -29.62
CA ALA A 69 -2.91 0.82 -30.59
C ALA A 69 -4.13 0.55 -31.50
N ASN A 70 -4.50 -0.72 -31.69
CA ASN A 70 -5.65 -1.14 -32.48
C ASN A 70 -6.95 -1.23 -31.65
N GLY A 71 -6.90 -0.91 -30.35
CA GLY A 71 -8.06 -0.98 -29.46
C GLY A 71 -8.37 -2.35 -28.87
N ASP A 72 -7.53 -3.36 -29.12
CA ASP A 72 -7.68 -4.68 -28.54
C ASP A 72 -7.37 -4.66 -27.06
N LYS A 73 -8.19 -5.34 -26.25
CA LYS A 73 -7.98 -5.45 -24.81
C LYS A 73 -6.93 -6.50 -24.51
N LEU A 74 -5.89 -6.10 -23.82
CA LEU A 74 -4.95 -7.04 -23.22
C LEU A 74 -5.60 -7.72 -22.00
N GLY A 75 -5.26 -8.99 -21.77
CA GLY A 75 -5.65 -9.69 -20.54
C GLY A 75 -5.07 -8.97 -19.31
N THR A 76 -5.46 -9.40 -18.10
CA THR A 76 -4.90 -8.86 -16.87
C THR A 76 -3.42 -9.20 -16.77
N PRO A 77 -2.49 -8.24 -16.98
CA PRO A 77 -1.07 -8.50 -16.90
C PRO A 77 -0.69 -8.79 -15.45
N THR A 78 0.17 -9.77 -15.26
CA THR A 78 0.63 -10.19 -13.94
C THR A 78 2.14 -10.22 -13.86
N GLY A 79 2.67 -10.08 -12.67
CA GLY A 79 4.10 -10.01 -12.47
C GLY A 79 4.52 -10.14 -11.02
N PHE A 80 5.63 -9.52 -10.74
CA PHE A 80 6.28 -9.50 -9.46
C PHE A 80 6.67 -8.08 -9.10
N ASP A 81 6.56 -7.73 -7.82
CA ASP A 81 7.00 -6.44 -7.32
C ASP A 81 7.86 -6.54 -6.06
N VAL A 82 8.60 -5.48 -5.82
CA VAL A 82 9.41 -5.26 -4.62
C VAL A 82 9.13 -3.87 -4.10
N THR A 83 8.93 -3.75 -2.79
CA THR A 83 8.77 -2.47 -2.12
C THR A 83 9.82 -2.34 -1.02
N MET A 84 10.43 -1.18 -0.91
CA MET A 84 11.28 -0.78 0.20
C MET A 84 10.66 0.40 0.91
N GLU A 85 10.69 0.41 2.24
CA GLU A 85 10.10 1.46 3.06
C GLU A 85 11.00 1.80 4.24
N TYR A 86 11.19 3.09 4.50
CA TYR A 86 11.62 3.62 5.78
C TYR A 86 10.46 4.38 6.41
N ALA A 87 10.21 4.16 7.70
CA ALA A 87 9.20 4.90 8.44
C ALA A 87 9.74 5.38 9.80
N HIS A 88 9.31 6.58 10.18
CA HIS A 88 9.48 7.12 11.52
C HIS A 88 8.10 7.32 12.14
N LEU A 89 7.85 6.63 13.26
CA LEU A 89 6.56 6.57 13.93
C LEU A 89 6.67 7.08 15.36
N TRP A 90 5.70 7.85 15.81
CA TRP A 90 5.56 8.25 17.21
C TRP A 90 4.22 7.81 17.77
N LYS A 91 4.23 7.44 19.06
CA LYS A 91 3.02 7.02 19.76
C LYS A 91 2.08 8.21 19.90
N LEU A 92 0.82 8.03 19.54
CA LEU A 92 -0.20 9.05 19.72
C LEU A 92 -0.51 9.19 21.22
N LYS A 93 -0.36 10.43 21.76
CA LYS A 93 -0.68 10.75 23.14
C LYS A 93 -2.20 10.69 23.34
N ASN A 94 -2.65 10.33 24.55
CA ASN A 94 -4.06 10.29 24.96
C ASN A 94 -4.94 9.22 24.28
N THR A 95 -4.35 8.20 23.67
CA THR A 95 -5.11 7.05 23.21
C THR A 95 -4.97 5.87 24.16
N ARG A 96 -6.11 5.27 24.55
CA ARG A 96 -6.11 4.02 25.33
C ARG A 96 -5.50 2.85 24.57
N ARG A 97 -5.37 2.97 23.26
CA ARG A 97 -4.81 1.95 22.38
C ARG A 97 -3.44 2.42 21.84
N PRO A 98 -2.47 1.54 21.67
CA PRO A 98 -1.15 1.87 21.15
C PRO A 98 -1.19 2.11 19.64
N ILE A 99 -1.64 3.30 19.27
CA ILE A 99 -1.65 3.80 17.89
C ILE A 99 -0.37 4.62 17.69
N TYR A 100 0.31 4.35 16.60
CA TYR A 100 1.50 5.05 16.14
C TYR A 100 1.21 5.70 14.80
N ILE A 101 1.61 6.93 14.63
CA ILE A 101 1.46 7.70 13.40
C ILE A 101 2.81 8.31 13.08
N GLY A 102 3.16 8.39 11.82
CA GLY A 102 4.39 9.03 11.40
C GLY A 102 4.49 9.20 9.90
N PHE A 103 5.67 9.57 9.45
CA PHE A 103 5.95 9.67 8.04
C PHE A 103 6.66 8.43 7.53
N SER A 104 6.56 8.21 6.22
CA SER A 104 7.23 7.14 5.52
C SER A 104 7.79 7.66 4.19
N ILE A 105 8.92 7.09 3.78
CA ILE A 105 9.46 7.19 2.43
C ILE A 105 9.49 5.78 1.87
N ASN A 106 8.94 5.59 0.69
CA ASN A 106 8.86 4.27 0.07
C ASN A 106 9.19 4.29 -1.42
N GLY A 107 9.76 3.19 -1.88
CA GLY A 107 10.00 2.90 -3.28
C GLY A 107 9.33 1.58 -3.67
N VAL A 108 8.75 1.55 -4.85
CA VAL A 108 8.15 0.34 -5.45
C VAL A 108 8.77 0.12 -6.81
N GLY A 109 9.19 -1.10 -7.10
CA GLY A 109 9.58 -1.55 -8.41
C GLY A 109 8.78 -2.77 -8.80
N SER A 110 8.18 -2.79 -9.98
CA SER A 110 7.45 -3.94 -10.48
C SER A 110 7.84 -4.33 -11.90
N ARG A 111 7.76 -5.62 -12.18
CA ARG A 111 7.96 -6.19 -13.50
C ARG A 111 6.74 -7.01 -13.87
N THR A 112 6.01 -6.56 -14.89
CA THR A 112 4.75 -7.15 -15.33
C THR A 112 4.89 -7.67 -16.77
N LYS A 113 4.51 -8.92 -17.00
CA LYS A 113 4.51 -9.52 -18.34
C LYS A 113 3.16 -9.26 -19.00
N VAL A 114 3.21 -8.79 -20.24
CA VAL A 114 2.05 -8.51 -21.08
C VAL A 114 2.14 -9.34 -22.35
N LYS A 115 1.04 -9.93 -22.75
CA LYS A 115 0.90 -10.59 -24.05
C LYS A 115 0.15 -9.66 -25.00
N ILE A 116 0.81 -9.27 -26.07
CA ILE A 116 0.25 -8.42 -27.12
C ILE A 116 -0.17 -9.31 -28.28
N PRO A 117 -1.49 -9.45 -28.56
CA PRO A 117 -1.96 -10.22 -29.72
C PRO A 117 -1.54 -9.50 -31.01
N ARG A 118 -1.01 -10.24 -31.98
CA ARG A 118 -0.72 -9.75 -33.33
C ARG A 118 -1.71 -10.35 -34.31
N ASN A 119 -2.35 -9.50 -35.10
CA ASN A 119 -3.20 -9.93 -36.22
C ASN A 119 -2.37 -10.77 -37.23
N GLY A 120 -2.66 -12.08 -37.29
CA GLY A 120 -2.03 -13.00 -38.24
C GLY A 120 -0.68 -13.57 -37.83
N GLY A 121 -0.27 -13.45 -36.58
CA GLY A 121 1.01 -13.96 -36.08
C GLY A 121 0.94 -14.48 -34.65
N ASN A 122 2.08 -14.93 -34.11
CA ASN A 122 2.21 -15.33 -32.72
C ASN A 122 2.16 -14.10 -31.81
N ASP A 123 1.55 -14.26 -30.62
CA ASP A 123 1.57 -13.23 -29.57
C ASP A 123 2.99 -12.80 -29.24
N VAL A 124 3.19 -11.50 -29.07
CA VAL A 124 4.46 -10.94 -28.59
C VAL A 124 4.39 -10.78 -27.09
N ASN A 125 5.39 -11.30 -26.40
CA ASN A 125 5.56 -11.06 -24.97
C ASN A 125 6.30 -9.75 -24.78
N ASP A 126 5.72 -8.84 -24.03
CA ASP A 126 6.32 -7.58 -23.60
C ASP A 126 6.45 -7.50 -22.10
N VAL A 127 7.30 -6.63 -21.59
CA VAL A 127 7.60 -6.44 -20.19
C VAL A 127 7.45 -4.97 -19.82
N ILE A 128 6.48 -4.69 -18.97
CA ILE A 128 6.28 -3.36 -18.40
C ILE A 128 6.98 -3.29 -17.05
N MET A 129 7.89 -2.33 -16.91
CA MET A 129 8.57 -2.00 -15.65
C MET A 129 7.95 -0.74 -15.07
N ASN A 130 7.43 -0.81 -13.83
CA ASN A 130 6.90 0.35 -13.14
C ASN A 130 7.74 0.66 -11.92
N TYR A 131 8.02 1.94 -11.72
CA TYR A 131 8.78 2.46 -10.61
C TYR A 131 8.00 3.58 -9.92
N PHE A 132 8.07 3.60 -8.61
CA PHE A 132 7.49 4.66 -7.80
C PHE A 132 8.45 4.99 -6.66
N VAL A 133 8.62 6.28 -6.39
CA VAL A 133 9.30 6.78 -5.19
C VAL A 133 8.43 7.88 -4.59
N GLY A 134 8.05 7.70 -3.34
CA GLY A 134 7.15 8.63 -2.68
C GLY A 134 7.39 8.80 -1.21
N ALA A 135 6.73 9.79 -0.65
CA ALA A 135 6.68 10.05 0.77
C ALA A 135 5.24 10.24 1.23
N GLY A 136 4.96 9.89 2.46
CA GLY A 136 3.61 9.98 2.99
C GLY A 136 3.48 9.66 4.45
N TYR A 137 2.29 9.26 4.85
CA TYR A 137 1.94 8.96 6.22
C TYR A 137 1.76 7.47 6.42
N LYS A 138 2.30 6.98 7.54
CA LYS A 138 2.09 5.63 8.02
C LYS A 138 1.39 5.66 9.36
N MET A 139 0.39 4.79 9.51
CA MET A 139 -0.25 4.47 10.78
C MET A 139 0.01 3.02 11.12
N ALA A 140 0.36 2.75 12.38
CA ALA A 140 0.52 1.40 12.89
C ALA A 140 -0.29 1.23 14.18
N TYR A 141 -1.00 0.12 14.30
CA TYR A 141 -1.75 -0.26 15.48
C TYR A 141 -1.24 -1.60 16.01
N LYS A 142 -0.62 -1.58 17.19
CA LYS A 142 -0.12 -2.79 17.85
C LYS A 142 -1.20 -3.40 18.74
N THR A 143 -1.91 -4.40 18.23
CA THR A 143 -3.06 -5.05 18.90
C THR A 143 -2.65 -5.75 20.18
N ASN A 144 -1.52 -6.45 20.17
CA ASN A 144 -0.95 -7.18 21.30
C ASN A 144 0.59 -7.14 21.25
N LYS A 145 1.27 -7.96 22.06
CA LYS A 145 2.73 -8.00 22.09
C LYS A 145 3.40 -8.28 20.72
N ARG A 146 2.68 -8.94 19.82
CA ARG A 146 3.26 -9.48 18.58
C ARG A 146 2.60 -9.01 17.29
N PHE A 147 1.31 -8.61 17.30
CA PHE A 147 0.61 -8.23 16.08
C PHE A 147 0.55 -6.72 15.89
N ILE A 148 0.93 -6.29 14.69
CA ILE A 148 0.89 -4.90 14.23
C ILE A 148 0.07 -4.86 12.94
N TRP A 149 -0.96 -4.01 12.93
CA TRP A 149 -1.66 -3.61 11.72
C TRP A 149 -1.06 -2.30 11.23
N ASN A 150 -0.85 -2.17 9.94
CA ASN A 150 -0.30 -0.96 9.36
C ASN A 150 -1.11 -0.51 8.15
N LEU A 151 -1.10 0.80 7.95
CA LEU A 151 -1.67 1.49 6.81
C LEU A 151 -0.67 2.56 6.38
N LEU A 152 -0.38 2.61 5.09
CA LEU A 152 0.49 3.59 4.45
C LEU A 152 -0.27 4.27 3.32
N LEU A 153 -0.12 5.58 3.23
CA LEU A 153 -0.55 6.39 2.10
C LEU A 153 0.57 7.33 1.72
N SER A 154 1.02 7.29 0.48
CA SER A 154 2.11 8.14 -0.02
C SER A 154 1.80 8.72 -1.40
N LEU A 155 2.43 9.85 -1.67
CA LEU A 155 2.39 10.57 -2.94
C LEU A 155 3.81 10.66 -3.46
N GLY A 156 4.00 10.58 -4.78
CA GLY A 156 5.35 10.61 -5.32
C GLY A 156 5.44 10.62 -6.83
N TYR A 157 6.67 10.45 -7.27
CA TYR A 157 7.03 10.32 -8.67
C TYR A 157 6.84 8.88 -9.12
N ALA A 158 6.22 8.68 -10.28
CA ALA A 158 6.04 7.39 -10.92
C ALA A 158 6.63 7.41 -12.33
N CYS A 159 7.24 6.31 -12.71
CA CYS A 159 7.82 6.11 -14.04
C CYS A 159 7.45 4.71 -14.53
N THR A 160 7.11 4.62 -15.80
CA THR A 160 6.88 3.34 -16.50
C THR A 160 7.82 3.26 -17.67
N ASP A 161 8.45 2.13 -17.81
CA ASP A 161 9.35 1.80 -18.90
C ASP A 161 8.88 0.49 -19.56
N ASP A 162 8.66 0.55 -20.88
CA ASP A 162 8.42 -0.60 -21.73
C ASP A 162 9.42 -0.56 -22.91
N ASP A 163 9.43 -1.60 -23.73
CA ASP A 163 10.35 -1.69 -24.87
C ASP A 163 10.13 -0.58 -25.93
N PHE A 164 9.06 0.22 -25.81
CA PHE A 164 8.67 1.25 -26.79
C PHE A 164 8.82 2.67 -26.27
N ALA A 165 8.58 2.92 -24.99
CA ALA A 165 8.61 4.25 -24.42
C ALA A 165 8.85 4.26 -22.92
N THR A 166 9.60 5.24 -22.45
CA THR A 166 9.67 5.60 -21.03
C THR A 166 8.80 6.82 -20.78
N VAL A 167 7.86 6.71 -19.85
CA VAL A 167 6.96 7.79 -19.46
C VAL A 167 6.99 8.00 -17.95
N ASP A 168 6.85 9.26 -17.57
CA ASP A 168 6.90 9.66 -16.17
C ASP A 168 5.72 10.53 -15.77
N GLY A 169 5.48 10.60 -14.47
CA GLY A 169 4.40 11.39 -13.93
C GLY A 169 4.30 11.30 -12.41
N PHE A 170 3.08 11.47 -11.94
CA PHE A 170 2.75 11.49 -10.52
C PHE A 170 1.98 10.24 -10.13
N GLY A 171 2.27 9.69 -8.95
CA GLY A 171 1.59 8.52 -8.41
C GLY A 171 1.11 8.70 -6.98
N VAL A 172 0.08 7.93 -6.66
CA VAL A 172 -0.43 7.71 -5.30
C VAL A 172 -0.24 6.24 -4.98
N TYR A 173 0.36 5.94 -3.84
CA TYR A 173 0.53 4.58 -3.34
C TYR A 173 -0.19 4.42 -2.02
N ALA A 174 -0.96 3.33 -1.89
CA ALA A 174 -1.62 2.95 -0.65
C ALA A 174 -1.32 1.48 -0.33
N GLU A 175 -1.06 1.18 0.93
CA GLU A 175 -0.77 -0.17 1.40
C GLU A 175 -1.43 -0.40 2.76
N MET A 176 -2.00 -1.58 2.94
CA MET A 176 -2.43 -2.09 4.25
C MET A 176 -1.79 -3.44 4.51
N GLY A 177 -1.49 -3.73 5.77
CA GLY A 177 -0.84 -4.98 6.11
C GLY A 177 -0.98 -5.38 7.56
N CYS A 178 -0.52 -6.60 7.80
CA CYS A 178 -0.43 -7.20 9.12
C CYS A 178 0.95 -7.80 9.30
N GLU A 179 1.59 -7.50 10.42
CA GLU A 179 2.92 -7.98 10.77
C GLU A 179 2.90 -8.73 12.09
N TYR A 180 3.70 -9.77 12.21
CA TYR A 180 3.94 -10.51 13.42
C TYR A 180 5.38 -10.29 13.88
N MET A 181 5.55 -9.79 15.12
CA MET A 181 6.86 -9.58 15.73
C MET A 181 7.50 -10.91 16.07
N LEU A 182 8.55 -11.25 15.36
CA LEU A 182 9.40 -12.44 15.60
C LEU A 182 10.31 -12.22 16.81
N SER A 183 10.79 -10.98 16.97
CA SER A 183 11.62 -10.55 18.09
C SER A 183 11.28 -9.10 18.47
N LYS A 184 12.09 -8.48 19.35
CA LYS A 184 11.95 -7.04 19.69
C LYS A 184 12.16 -6.10 18.50
N HIS A 185 12.92 -6.53 17.51
CA HIS A 185 13.35 -5.71 16.37
C HIS A 185 12.85 -6.24 15.02
N TRP A 186 12.54 -7.52 14.90
CA TRP A 186 12.16 -8.12 13.63
C TRP A 186 10.68 -8.47 13.58
N SER A 187 10.04 -8.16 12.48
CA SER A 187 8.70 -8.64 12.15
C SER A 187 8.65 -9.23 10.74
N ALA A 188 7.74 -10.16 10.56
CA ALA A 188 7.35 -10.68 9.26
C ALA A 188 5.83 -10.52 9.08
N GLY A 189 5.39 -10.31 7.85
CA GLY A 189 3.98 -10.06 7.61
C GLY A 189 3.58 -10.17 6.15
N VAL A 190 2.35 -9.73 5.90
CA VAL A 190 1.77 -9.66 4.56
C VAL A 190 1.16 -8.28 4.34
N ASN A 191 1.34 -7.75 3.14
CA ASN A 191 0.78 -6.47 2.74
C ASN A 191 -0.01 -6.63 1.44
N LEU A 192 -1.12 -5.91 1.37
CA LEU A 192 -1.86 -5.65 0.14
C LEU A 192 -1.69 -4.16 -0.17
N GLY A 193 -1.20 -3.84 -1.33
CA GLY A 193 -1.01 -2.44 -1.70
C GLY A 193 -1.21 -2.20 -3.18
N GLY A 194 -1.44 -0.94 -3.53
CA GLY A 194 -1.63 -0.53 -4.91
C GLY A 194 -1.09 0.86 -5.18
N MET A 195 -0.69 1.06 -6.41
CA MET A 195 -0.24 2.33 -6.96
C MET A 195 -1.18 2.72 -8.10
N SER A 196 -1.64 3.96 -8.08
CA SER A 196 -2.33 4.59 -9.20
C SER A 196 -1.48 5.74 -9.69
N SER A 197 -1.07 5.70 -10.93
CA SER A 197 -0.18 6.70 -11.54
C SER A 197 -0.83 7.34 -12.75
N ALA A 198 -0.55 8.63 -12.91
CA ALA A 198 -0.93 9.42 -14.07
C ALA A 198 0.34 9.94 -14.75
N TYR A 199 0.48 9.63 -16.02
CA TYR A 199 1.65 9.99 -16.82
C TYR A 199 1.34 11.10 -17.81
N LYS A 200 2.37 11.80 -18.25
CA LYS A 200 2.27 12.75 -19.33
C LYS A 200 1.97 12.01 -20.63
N GLN A 201 0.94 12.47 -21.33
CA GLN A 201 0.58 11.88 -22.62
C GLN A 201 1.70 12.11 -23.64
N PRO A 202 2.12 11.07 -24.39
CA PRO A 202 3.02 11.24 -25.52
C PRO A 202 2.41 12.17 -26.58
N ALA A 203 3.26 12.87 -27.31
CA ALA A 203 2.83 13.74 -28.40
C ALA A 203 2.08 12.93 -29.49
N GLY A 204 0.90 13.42 -29.90
CA GLY A 204 0.08 12.77 -30.94
C GLY A 204 -0.96 11.75 -30.41
N TRP A 205 -1.04 11.52 -29.10
CA TRP A 205 -2.10 10.71 -28.52
C TRP A 205 -3.42 11.50 -28.35
N ASP A 206 -4.55 10.79 -28.51
CA ASP A 206 -5.88 11.41 -28.31
C ASP A 206 -6.08 11.78 -26.82
N SER A 207 -6.33 13.05 -26.56
CA SER A 207 -6.53 13.62 -25.22
C SER A 207 -7.73 13.04 -24.44
N LYS A 208 -8.60 12.26 -25.08
CA LYS A 208 -9.76 11.61 -24.44
C LYS A 208 -9.39 10.48 -23.47
N TYR A 209 -8.21 9.91 -23.58
CA TYR A 209 -7.80 8.77 -22.75
C TYR A 209 -6.82 9.25 -21.67
N ARG A 210 -7.09 8.85 -20.41
CA ARG A 210 -6.12 9.02 -19.33
C ARG A 210 -4.96 8.04 -19.57
N PHE A 211 -3.77 8.59 -19.62
CA PHE A 211 -2.56 7.81 -19.67
C PHE A 211 -2.07 7.53 -18.24
N GLY A 212 -2.18 6.30 -17.78
CA GLY A 212 -1.83 5.93 -16.41
C GLY A 212 -1.96 4.44 -16.16
N ILE A 213 -1.33 3.98 -15.09
CA ILE A 213 -1.31 2.57 -14.70
C ILE A 213 -1.81 2.44 -13.26
N ASP A 214 -2.75 1.52 -13.07
CA ASP A 214 -3.20 1.05 -11.75
C ASP A 214 -2.57 -0.32 -11.47
N HIS A 215 -1.60 -0.35 -10.59
CA HIS A 215 -0.85 -1.52 -10.20
C HIS A 215 -1.21 -1.95 -8.78
N ASN A 216 -1.45 -3.23 -8.55
CA ASN A 216 -1.71 -3.81 -7.23
C ASN A 216 -0.77 -4.98 -6.95
N GLY A 217 -0.55 -5.28 -5.68
CA GLY A 217 0.30 -6.40 -5.28
C GLY A 217 -0.04 -6.95 -3.91
N LEU A 218 0.09 -8.27 -3.78
CA LEU A 218 0.08 -8.99 -2.51
C LEU A 218 1.51 -9.45 -2.21
N ARG A 219 2.06 -9.00 -1.07
CA ARG A 219 3.47 -9.10 -0.75
C ARG A 219 3.71 -9.74 0.60
N ALA A 220 4.75 -10.57 0.71
CA ALA A 220 5.37 -10.92 1.97
C ALA A 220 6.29 -9.78 2.39
N LYS A 221 6.29 -9.43 3.68
CA LYS A 221 7.05 -8.31 4.26
C LYS A 221 7.99 -8.80 5.35
N LEU A 222 9.18 -8.24 5.38
CA LEU A 222 10.12 -8.32 6.48
C LEU A 222 10.48 -6.90 6.92
N ALA A 223 10.38 -6.61 8.23
CA ALA A 223 10.72 -5.30 8.78
C ALA A 223 11.66 -5.40 9.97
N TYR A 224 12.53 -4.40 10.09
CA TYR A 224 13.43 -4.19 11.20
C TYR A 224 13.10 -2.86 11.89
N TYR A 225 12.85 -2.91 13.20
CA TYR A 225 12.48 -1.80 14.07
C TYR A 225 13.65 -1.40 14.98
N PHE A 226 13.96 -0.10 15.09
CA PHE A 226 15.09 0.42 15.86
C PHE A 226 14.85 1.83 16.44
#